data_cc8fdee4f6128e91b786b2f8bdd1343c
#
_entry.id   cc8fdee4f6128e91b786b2f8bdd1343c
#
_cell.length_a   1.000
_cell.length_b   1.000
_cell.length_c   1.000
_cell.angle_alpha   90.00
_cell.angle_beta   90.00
_cell.angle_gamma   90.00
#
_symmetry.space_group_name_H-M   'P 1'
#
loop_
_entity.id
_entity.type
_entity.pdbx_description
1 polymer ?
#
loop_
_entity_poly.entity_id
_entity_poly.type
_entity_poly.pdbx_seq_one_letter_code
_entity_poly.pdbx_strand_id
1 'polypeptide(L)'
;MASFLTQQNQGVDLDVLKETDPIGYAVAVAEQSQREKQLAVVRNEQQRIAQQQQAEQQSQLQNHLRQESEKLVSLIPELATPQGDAVRKQIRDYAKSVGWSDQELSQLYDSRAVVTLYNGMKYQQLQKSKLKQR
;
A
#
# COMPACT_ATOMS: atom_id res chain seq x y z
N MET A 1 26.27 -12.62 -26.67
CA MET A 1 25.98 -13.65 -27.67
C MET A 1 24.59 -14.28 -27.50
N ALA A 2 24.10 -14.41 -26.28
CA ALA A 2 22.74 -14.93 -26.07
C ALA A 2 21.68 -14.05 -26.75
N SER A 3 21.84 -12.73 -26.74
CA SER A 3 20.94 -11.83 -27.42
C SER A 3 20.97 -11.98 -28.94
N PHE A 4 22.14 -12.30 -29.48
CA PHE A 4 22.29 -12.55 -30.91
C PHE A 4 21.57 -13.82 -31.34
N LEU A 5 21.70 -14.90 -30.57
CA LEU A 5 20.97 -16.14 -30.84
C LEU A 5 19.46 -15.95 -30.72
N THR A 6 19.01 -15.18 -29.75
CA THR A 6 17.61 -14.84 -29.58
C THR A 6 17.11 -14.03 -30.78
N GLN A 7 17.91 -13.09 -31.28
CA GLN A 7 17.56 -12.33 -32.46
C GLN A 7 17.50 -13.20 -33.71
N GLN A 8 18.39 -14.19 -33.86
CA GLN A 8 18.32 -15.12 -34.95
C GLN A 8 17.05 -15.95 -34.95
N ASN A 9 16.63 -16.41 -33.75
CA ASN A 9 15.38 -17.17 -33.63
C ASN A 9 14.16 -16.30 -33.90
N GLN A 10 14.23 -15.01 -33.53
CA GLN A 10 13.19 -14.04 -33.82
C GLN A 10 13.26 -13.50 -35.23
N GLY A 11 14.46 -13.55 -35.82
CA GLY A 11 14.74 -13.00 -37.14
C GLY A 11 14.51 -13.96 -38.30
N VAL A 12 13.90 -15.13 -38.05
CA VAL A 12 13.46 -15.99 -39.12
C VAL A 12 12.48 -15.19 -39.96
N ASP A 13 12.87 -14.89 -41.22
CA ASP A 13 12.02 -14.13 -42.10
C ASP A 13 10.87 -15.04 -42.58
N LEU A 14 9.72 -14.82 -42.00
CA LEU A 14 8.51 -15.61 -42.29
C LEU A 14 8.08 -15.46 -43.72
N ASP A 15 8.34 -14.31 -44.35
CA ASP A 15 7.99 -14.09 -45.75
C ASP A 15 8.85 -14.95 -46.67
N VAL A 16 10.16 -15.04 -46.38
CA VAL A 16 11.06 -15.92 -47.12
C VAL A 16 10.69 -17.39 -46.92
N LEU A 17 10.42 -17.77 -45.70
CA LEU A 17 10.05 -19.15 -45.36
C LEU A 17 8.74 -19.55 -46.02
N LYS A 18 7.78 -18.63 -46.11
CA LYS A 18 6.50 -18.85 -46.75
C LYS A 18 6.66 -19.24 -48.22
N GLU A 19 7.62 -18.63 -48.95
CA GLU A 19 7.88 -18.90 -50.35
C GLU A 19 8.76 -20.11 -50.58
N THR A 20 9.77 -20.32 -49.71
CA THR A 20 10.78 -21.37 -49.89
C THR A 20 10.44 -22.69 -49.21
N ASP A 21 9.74 -22.65 -48.08
CA ASP A 21 9.37 -23.83 -47.30
C ASP A 21 8.02 -23.61 -46.61
N PRO A 22 6.91 -23.86 -47.30
CA PRO A 22 5.57 -23.64 -46.74
C PRO A 22 5.28 -24.47 -45.48
N ILE A 23 5.83 -25.68 -45.37
CA ILE A 23 5.65 -26.54 -44.18
C ILE A 23 6.42 -25.94 -42.99
N GLY A 24 7.67 -25.53 -43.21
CA GLY A 24 8.47 -24.87 -42.23
C GLY A 24 7.85 -23.53 -41.76
N TYR A 25 7.23 -22.82 -42.71
CA TYR A 25 6.50 -21.59 -42.37
C TYR A 25 5.32 -21.88 -41.45
N ALA A 26 4.53 -22.90 -41.74
CA ALA A 26 3.38 -23.27 -40.93
C ALA A 26 3.81 -23.67 -39.52
N VAL A 27 4.90 -24.44 -39.37
CA VAL A 27 5.47 -24.85 -38.08
C VAL A 27 5.97 -23.62 -37.30
N ALA A 28 6.70 -22.72 -37.97
CA ALA A 28 7.26 -21.53 -37.35
C ALA A 28 6.14 -20.61 -36.81
N VAL A 29 5.08 -20.42 -37.58
CA VAL A 29 3.92 -19.61 -37.16
C VAL A 29 3.22 -20.25 -35.96
N ALA A 30 3.03 -21.57 -35.99
CA ALA A 30 2.41 -22.29 -34.88
C ALA A 30 3.23 -22.19 -33.61
N GLU A 31 4.56 -22.33 -33.70
CA GLU A 31 5.46 -22.20 -32.55
C GLU A 31 5.45 -20.78 -32.00
N GLN A 32 5.47 -19.78 -32.87
CA GLN A 32 5.42 -18.36 -32.44
C GLN A 32 4.10 -18.07 -31.74
N SER A 33 2.98 -18.50 -32.30
CA SER A 33 1.66 -18.34 -31.71
C SER A 33 1.58 -18.98 -30.33
N GLN A 34 2.16 -20.18 -30.17
CA GLN A 34 2.15 -20.90 -28.91
C GLN A 34 3.02 -20.20 -27.86
N ARG A 35 4.19 -19.67 -28.27
CA ARG A 35 5.04 -18.87 -27.38
C ARG A 35 4.33 -17.61 -26.90
N GLU A 36 3.65 -16.92 -27.81
CA GLU A 36 2.89 -15.72 -27.46
C GLU A 36 1.78 -16.03 -26.46
N LYS A 37 1.07 -17.14 -26.66
CA LYS A 37 0.04 -17.58 -25.70
C LYS A 37 0.61 -17.89 -24.34
N GLN A 38 1.76 -18.59 -24.29
CA GLN A 38 2.43 -18.91 -23.03
C GLN A 38 2.88 -17.66 -22.31
N LEU A 39 3.45 -16.69 -23.04
CA LEU A 39 3.86 -15.40 -22.46
C LEU A 39 2.66 -14.62 -21.91
N ALA A 40 1.54 -14.66 -22.64
CA ALA A 40 0.32 -14.01 -22.20
C ALA A 40 -0.22 -14.63 -20.89
N VAL A 41 -0.19 -15.97 -20.79
CA VAL A 41 -0.60 -16.69 -19.59
C VAL A 41 0.28 -16.30 -18.40
N VAL A 42 1.61 -16.30 -18.60
CA VAL A 42 2.55 -15.91 -17.53
C VAL A 42 2.32 -14.47 -17.09
N ARG A 43 2.14 -13.58 -18.06
CA ARG A 43 1.90 -12.15 -17.77
C ARG A 43 0.61 -11.94 -17.00
N ASN A 44 -0.46 -12.62 -17.40
CA ASN A 44 -1.75 -12.55 -16.73
C ASN A 44 -1.66 -13.10 -15.30
N GLU A 45 -0.92 -14.19 -15.11
CA GLU A 45 -0.72 -14.78 -13.79
C GLU A 45 0.08 -13.85 -12.88
N GLN A 46 1.12 -13.20 -13.41
CA GLN A 46 1.89 -12.21 -12.65
C GLN A 46 1.04 -11.02 -12.24
N GLN A 47 0.18 -10.53 -13.12
CA GLN A 47 -0.75 -9.44 -12.80
C GLN A 47 -1.74 -9.86 -11.72
N ARG A 48 -2.28 -11.08 -11.83
CA ARG A 48 -3.20 -11.61 -10.83
C ARG A 48 -2.56 -11.69 -9.44
N ILE A 49 -1.33 -12.21 -9.39
CA ILE A 49 -0.58 -12.30 -8.14
C ILE A 49 -0.30 -10.92 -7.56
N ALA A 50 0.12 -9.97 -8.40
CA ALA A 50 0.41 -8.61 -7.95
C ALA A 50 -0.84 -7.93 -7.40
N GLN A 51 -1.99 -8.08 -8.05
CA GLN A 51 -3.26 -7.54 -7.60
C GLN A 51 -3.70 -8.17 -6.28
N GLN A 52 -3.52 -9.49 -6.16
CA GLN A 52 -3.86 -10.23 -4.95
C GLN A 52 -3.00 -9.77 -3.77
N GLN A 53 -1.69 -9.61 -3.97
CA GLN A 53 -0.77 -9.13 -2.95
C GLN A 53 -1.13 -7.72 -2.51
N GLN A 54 -1.46 -6.84 -3.46
CA GLN A 54 -1.87 -5.47 -3.15
C GLN A 54 -3.16 -5.45 -2.34
N ALA A 55 -4.15 -6.27 -2.72
CA ALA A 55 -5.42 -6.38 -2.01
C ALA A 55 -5.20 -6.90 -0.58
N GLU A 56 -4.33 -7.90 -0.40
CA GLU A 56 -4.00 -8.43 0.92
C GLU A 56 -3.32 -7.38 1.79
N GLN A 57 -2.38 -6.62 1.24
CA GLN A 57 -1.69 -5.55 1.97
C GLN A 57 -2.67 -4.47 2.41
N GLN A 58 -3.58 -4.07 1.52
CA GLN A 58 -4.62 -3.10 1.87
C GLN A 58 -5.56 -3.63 2.95
N SER A 59 -5.96 -4.89 2.85
CA SER A 59 -6.83 -5.53 3.83
C SER A 59 -6.15 -5.61 5.20
N GLN A 60 -4.87 -5.98 5.24
CA GLN A 60 -4.08 -6.03 6.47
C GLN A 60 -3.95 -4.65 7.10
N LEU A 61 -3.69 -3.63 6.28
CA LEU A 61 -3.59 -2.26 6.77
C LEU A 61 -4.92 -1.78 7.35
N GLN A 62 -6.03 -2.02 6.65
CA GLN A 62 -7.37 -1.65 7.12
C GLN A 62 -7.71 -2.35 8.43
N ASN A 63 -7.40 -3.65 8.54
CA ASN A 63 -7.63 -4.40 9.77
C ASN A 63 -6.77 -3.86 10.92
N HIS A 64 -5.52 -3.53 10.66
CA HIS A 64 -4.62 -2.96 11.65
C HIS A 64 -5.16 -1.60 12.14
N LEU A 65 -5.56 -0.72 11.21
CA LEU A 65 -6.11 0.59 11.56
C LEU A 65 -7.38 0.45 12.38
N ARG A 66 -8.25 -0.50 12.04
CA ARG A 66 -9.48 -0.76 12.79
C ARG A 66 -9.17 -1.23 14.21
N GLN A 67 -8.24 -2.19 14.35
CA GLN A 67 -7.82 -2.69 15.66
C GLN A 67 -7.22 -1.59 16.51
N GLU A 68 -6.36 -0.76 15.93
CA GLU A 68 -5.75 0.37 16.63
C GLU A 68 -6.80 1.41 17.03
N SER A 69 -7.78 1.66 16.16
CA SER A 69 -8.88 2.57 16.47
C SER A 69 -9.74 2.05 17.61
N GLU A 70 -10.05 0.74 17.64
CA GLU A 70 -10.81 0.12 18.73
C GLU A 70 -10.05 0.18 20.03
N LYS A 71 -8.74 -0.09 20.02
CA LYS A 71 -7.88 0.05 21.21
C LYS A 71 -7.87 1.48 21.72
N LEU A 72 -7.77 2.44 20.80
CA LEU A 72 -7.72 3.85 21.13
C LEU A 72 -9.01 4.28 21.81
N VAL A 73 -10.17 3.90 21.28
CA VAL A 73 -11.46 4.21 21.89
C VAL A 73 -11.60 3.56 23.26
N SER A 74 -11.08 2.33 23.42
CA SER A 74 -11.07 1.65 24.71
C SER A 74 -10.22 2.39 25.74
N LEU A 75 -9.07 2.94 25.32
CA LEU A 75 -8.14 3.66 26.21
C LEU A 75 -8.54 5.11 26.43
N ILE A 76 -9.20 5.73 25.45
CA ILE A 76 -9.70 7.10 25.53
C ILE A 76 -11.19 7.08 25.17
N PRO A 77 -12.07 6.78 26.14
CA PRO A 77 -13.51 6.66 25.87
C PRO A 77 -14.16 7.94 25.32
N GLU A 78 -13.57 9.11 25.56
CA GLU A 78 -14.06 10.37 25.04
C GLU A 78 -14.14 10.39 23.51
N LEU A 79 -13.30 9.60 22.84
CA LEU A 79 -13.28 9.53 21.38
C LEU A 79 -14.56 8.90 20.79
N ALA A 80 -15.28 8.11 21.57
CA ALA A 80 -16.55 7.51 21.16
C ALA A 80 -17.74 8.42 21.39
N THR A 81 -17.54 9.55 22.04
CA THR A 81 -18.60 10.54 22.35
C THR A 81 -18.77 11.50 21.15
N PRO A 82 -19.86 12.29 21.09
CA PRO A 82 -20.00 13.34 20.08
C PRO A 82 -18.87 14.37 20.08
N GLN A 83 -18.11 14.45 21.17
CA GLN A 83 -16.96 15.34 21.29
C GLN A 83 -15.66 14.72 20.79
N GLY A 84 -15.71 13.48 20.28
CA GLY A 84 -14.52 12.76 19.84
C GLY A 84 -13.68 13.51 18.82
N ASP A 85 -14.32 14.18 17.85
CA ASP A 85 -13.59 14.94 16.84
C ASP A 85 -12.87 16.15 17.46
N ALA A 86 -13.48 16.82 18.43
CA ALA A 86 -12.86 17.92 19.15
C ALA A 86 -11.64 17.45 19.95
N VAL A 87 -11.76 16.29 20.59
CA VAL A 87 -10.65 15.67 21.36
C VAL A 87 -9.49 15.31 20.42
N ARG A 88 -9.79 14.75 19.27
CA ARG A 88 -8.76 14.42 18.27
C ARG A 88 -8.03 15.67 17.78
N LYS A 89 -8.76 16.73 17.55
CA LYS A 89 -8.17 18.02 17.16
C LYS A 89 -7.26 18.55 18.26
N GLN A 90 -7.69 18.48 19.51
CA GLN A 90 -6.90 18.93 20.66
C GLN A 90 -5.61 18.14 20.79
N ILE A 91 -5.66 16.81 20.59
CA ILE A 91 -4.47 15.95 20.61
C ILE A 91 -3.52 16.36 19.49
N ARG A 92 -4.04 16.60 18.29
CA ARG A 92 -3.23 17.02 17.16
C ARG A 92 -2.57 18.38 17.40
N ASP A 93 -3.32 19.34 17.91
CA ASP A 93 -2.78 20.67 18.21
C ASP A 93 -1.70 20.60 19.28
N TYR A 94 -1.91 19.79 20.32
CA TYR A 94 -0.90 19.55 21.36
C TYR A 94 0.35 18.93 20.75
N ALA A 95 0.19 17.90 19.92
CA ALA A 95 1.31 17.22 19.27
C ALA A 95 2.15 18.20 18.44
N LYS A 96 1.50 19.08 17.69
CA LYS A 96 2.20 20.11 16.91
C LYS A 96 2.96 21.07 17.81
N SER A 97 2.40 21.42 18.97
CA SER A 97 3.03 22.33 19.90
C SER A 97 4.32 21.75 20.50
N VAL A 98 4.45 20.42 20.57
CA VAL A 98 5.66 19.76 21.07
C VAL A 98 6.59 19.27 19.97
N GLY A 99 6.32 19.63 18.70
CA GLY A 99 7.25 19.40 17.60
C GLY A 99 6.83 18.40 16.55
N TRP A 100 5.64 17.80 16.63
CA TRP A 100 5.16 16.89 15.61
C TRP A 100 4.70 17.65 14.37
N SER A 101 4.96 17.10 13.19
CA SER A 101 4.46 17.64 11.91
C SER A 101 3.16 16.96 11.52
N ASP A 102 2.40 17.59 10.62
CA ASP A 102 1.19 17.00 10.05
C ASP A 102 1.49 15.68 9.35
N GLN A 103 2.61 15.60 8.64
CA GLN A 103 3.02 14.39 7.95
C GLN A 103 3.29 13.25 8.94
N GLU A 104 3.98 13.53 10.03
CA GLU A 104 4.24 12.54 11.07
C GLU A 104 2.94 12.07 11.71
N LEU A 105 2.02 12.99 11.98
CA LEU A 105 0.72 12.65 12.59
C LEU A 105 -0.15 11.83 11.64
N SER A 106 -0.09 12.07 10.35
CA SER A 106 -0.85 11.30 9.37
C SER A 106 -0.40 9.85 9.27
N GLN A 107 0.83 9.56 9.67
CA GLN A 107 1.41 8.22 9.67
C GLN A 107 1.38 7.57 11.05
N LEU A 108 0.76 8.22 12.02
CA LEU A 108 0.70 7.73 13.40
C LEU A 108 -0.48 6.76 13.55
N TYR A 109 -0.18 5.46 13.51
CA TYR A 109 -1.19 4.41 13.62
C TYR A 109 -1.14 3.65 14.94
N ASP A 110 -0.15 3.93 15.77
CA ASP A 110 0.04 3.24 17.06
C ASP A 110 -0.80 3.91 18.14
N SER A 111 -1.77 3.18 18.69
CA SER A 111 -2.63 3.68 19.75
C SER A 111 -1.86 4.13 20.98
N ARG A 112 -0.73 3.46 21.29
CA ARG A 112 0.11 3.82 22.45
C ARG A 112 0.68 5.22 22.32
N ALA A 113 1.11 5.59 21.13
CA ALA A 113 1.64 6.93 20.87
C ALA A 113 0.55 7.98 21.02
N VAL A 114 -0.65 7.71 20.53
CA VAL A 114 -1.79 8.62 20.65
C VAL A 114 -2.19 8.78 22.13
N VAL A 115 -2.21 7.69 22.88
CA VAL A 115 -2.50 7.73 24.34
C VAL A 115 -1.45 8.57 25.07
N THR A 116 -0.19 8.42 24.71
CA THR A 116 0.90 9.21 25.29
C THR A 116 0.69 10.71 25.04
N LEU A 117 0.31 11.07 23.81
CA LEU A 117 -0.01 12.45 23.45
C LEU A 117 -1.23 12.96 24.21
N TYR A 118 -2.27 12.13 24.33
CA TYR A 118 -3.46 12.48 25.08
C TYR A 118 -3.14 12.76 26.56
N ASN A 119 -2.36 11.89 27.17
CA ASN A 119 -1.96 12.05 28.56
C ASN A 119 -1.13 13.32 28.77
N GLY A 120 -0.21 13.60 27.84
CA GLY A 120 0.58 14.83 27.86
C GLY A 120 -0.29 16.08 27.74
N MET A 121 -1.28 16.02 26.84
CA MET A 121 -2.24 17.10 26.66
C MET A 121 -3.07 17.35 27.93
N LYS A 122 -3.58 16.28 28.54
CA LYS A 122 -4.34 16.39 29.78
C LYS A 122 -3.50 16.96 30.91
N TYR A 123 -2.24 16.54 31.04
CA TYR A 123 -1.31 17.09 32.02
C TYR A 123 -1.11 18.60 31.82
N GLN A 124 -0.90 19.00 30.57
CA GLN A 124 -0.73 20.41 30.22
C GLN A 124 -1.97 21.24 30.57
N GLN A 125 -3.15 20.72 30.26
CA GLN A 125 -4.42 21.36 30.57
C GLN A 125 -4.60 21.51 32.08
N LEU A 126 -4.23 20.47 32.84
CA LEU A 126 -4.30 20.51 34.32
C LEU A 126 -3.36 21.56 34.90
N GLN A 127 -2.15 21.67 34.37
CA GLN A 127 -1.19 22.70 34.83
C GLN A 127 -1.70 24.10 34.55
N LYS A 128 -2.27 24.34 33.35
CA LYS A 128 -2.87 25.64 33.02
C LYS A 128 -4.03 25.97 33.95
N SER A 129 -4.87 24.99 34.27
CA SER A 129 -6.00 25.17 35.18
C SER A 129 -5.51 25.53 36.59
N LYS A 130 -4.47 24.88 37.10
CA LYS A 130 -3.87 25.23 38.40
C LYS A 130 -3.32 26.62 38.44
N LEU A 131 -2.66 27.06 37.35
CA LEU A 131 -2.11 28.41 37.26
C LEU A 131 -3.22 29.47 37.27
N LYS A 132 -4.37 29.17 36.60
CA LYS A 132 -5.51 30.10 36.60
C LYS A 132 -6.19 30.22 37.94
N GLN A 133 -6.12 29.19 38.78
CA GLN A 133 -6.72 29.19 40.13
C GLN A 133 -5.88 29.94 41.16
N ARG A 134 -4.65 30.25 40.83
CA ARG A 134 -3.78 31.06 41.68
C ARG A 134 -3.98 32.55 41.38
#